data_6ead92851596b1083794c7e66f57abb4
#
_entry.id   6ead92851596b1083794c7e66f57abb4
#
_cell.length_a   1.000
_cell.length_b   1.000
_cell.length_c   1.000
_cell.angle_alpha   90.00
_cell.angle_beta   90.00
_cell.angle_gamma   90.00
#
_symmetry.space_group_name_H-M   'P 1'
#
loop_
_entity.id
_entity.type
_entity.pdbx_description
1 polymer ?
#
loop_
_entity_poly.entity_id
_entity_poly.type
_entity_poly.pdbx_seq_one_letter_code
_entity_poly.pdbx_strand_id
1 'polypeptide(L)'
;MTNKLITNNITEIVMGTRDKGKSAEMNSMMKAGLLRKIAPKVYTTNMEDTPEEIIRHNIFFILGQLYPQAVISHRSAFELKPTSEGDIYLTYNYTKNVTLPGIKVHLMEGPKGTESDMPFIENLYISSAERRTLENLQKGRTRGGSSKCLPRTSIEDYLERTLQVNGEKGLNSFRDKAREIAGSLGMEAEFETLNTIISALLSTKPSKVLTSPAALARAQGEPYDANRIKLFGILFDALHNEPFPLIDEPNVETSAFRNFAFFESYFSNY
;
A
#
# COMPACT_ATOMS: atom_id res chain seq x y z
N MET A 1 10.19 -25.80 46.08
CA MET A 1 11.07 -25.40 44.97
C MET A 1 10.19 -24.68 43.96
N THR A 2 10.31 -23.38 43.93
CA THR A 2 9.40 -22.48 43.25
C THR A 2 9.68 -22.51 41.73
N ASN A 3 8.73 -22.98 40.97
CA ASN A 3 8.75 -22.97 39.52
C ASN A 3 8.74 -21.51 39.05
N LYS A 4 9.87 -21.00 38.65
CA LYS A 4 10.04 -19.70 38.00
C LYS A 4 9.50 -19.85 36.59
N LEU A 5 8.18 -19.66 36.43
CA LEU A 5 7.56 -19.50 35.13
C LEU A 5 8.22 -18.31 34.44
N ILE A 6 9.06 -18.62 33.50
CA ILE A 6 9.58 -17.67 32.52
C ILE A 6 8.40 -17.23 31.70
N THR A 7 7.80 -16.12 32.05
CA THR A 7 6.92 -15.35 31.16
C THR A 7 7.79 -14.67 30.12
N ASN A 8 8.41 -15.46 29.25
CA ASN A 8 8.87 -14.97 27.97
C ASN A 8 7.61 -14.64 27.16
N ASN A 9 7.54 -13.43 26.62
CA ASN A 9 6.62 -13.08 25.55
C ASN A 9 6.77 -14.15 24.45
N ILE A 10 5.90 -15.17 24.48
CA ILE A 10 5.84 -16.19 23.42
C ILE A 10 5.27 -15.47 22.22
N THR A 11 6.14 -15.01 21.33
CA THR A 11 5.72 -14.46 20.05
C THR A 11 5.03 -15.57 19.28
N GLU A 12 3.91 -15.25 18.62
CA GLU A 12 3.15 -16.22 17.80
C GLU A 12 4.06 -16.95 16.79
N ILE A 13 5.06 -16.24 16.25
CA ILE A 13 6.03 -16.78 15.29
C ILE A 13 7.39 -17.07 15.99
N VAL A 14 7.87 -18.28 15.79
CA VAL A 14 9.19 -18.72 16.26
C VAL A 14 10.05 -19.07 15.05
N MET A 15 11.21 -18.45 14.94
CA MET A 15 12.13 -18.69 13.83
C MET A 15 13.08 -19.83 14.11
N GLY A 16 13.26 -20.72 13.14
CA GLY A 16 14.21 -21.82 13.22
C GLY A 16 15.67 -21.32 13.34
N THR A 17 16.41 -21.89 14.26
CA THR A 17 17.78 -21.48 14.60
C THR A 17 18.81 -22.57 14.27
N ARG A 18 20.07 -22.17 14.11
CA ARG A 18 21.22 -23.09 14.03
C ARG A 18 21.82 -23.42 15.41
N ASP A 19 21.39 -22.72 16.44
CA ASP A 19 21.80 -23.01 17.81
C ASP A 19 21.24 -24.36 18.26
N LYS A 20 22.13 -25.25 18.71
CA LYS A 20 21.75 -26.62 19.10
C LYS A 20 20.83 -26.66 20.31
N GLY A 21 21.05 -25.78 21.30
CA GLY A 21 20.24 -25.70 22.52
C GLY A 21 18.82 -25.26 22.22
N LYS A 22 18.67 -24.14 21.50
CA LYS A 22 17.36 -23.63 21.07
C LYS A 22 16.64 -24.60 20.12
N SER A 23 17.38 -25.27 19.24
CA SER A 23 16.81 -26.28 18.36
C SER A 23 16.27 -27.49 19.14
N ALA A 24 16.98 -27.94 20.19
CA ALA A 24 16.49 -29.00 21.08
C ALA A 24 15.25 -28.60 21.84
N GLU A 25 15.18 -27.36 22.34
CA GLU A 25 14.01 -26.78 23.01
C GLU A 25 12.82 -26.74 22.05
N MET A 26 12.99 -26.22 20.84
CA MET A 26 11.95 -26.21 19.81
C MET A 26 11.43 -27.62 19.49
N ASN A 27 12.32 -28.61 19.40
CA ASN A 27 11.92 -29.99 19.17
C ASN A 27 11.11 -30.55 20.35
N SER A 28 11.46 -30.20 21.59
CA SER A 28 10.67 -30.56 22.78
C SER A 28 9.29 -29.95 22.75
N MET A 29 9.19 -28.65 22.43
CA MET A 29 7.92 -27.95 22.27
C MET A 29 7.05 -28.56 21.16
N MET A 30 7.64 -28.96 20.01
CA MET A 30 6.91 -29.65 18.95
C MET A 30 6.37 -31.00 19.41
N LYS A 31 7.17 -31.80 20.15
CA LYS A 31 6.74 -33.08 20.72
C LYS A 31 5.61 -32.90 21.75
N ALA A 32 5.63 -31.82 22.49
CA ALA A 32 4.58 -31.47 23.46
C ALA A 32 3.33 -30.86 22.81
N GLY A 33 3.29 -30.65 21.48
CA GLY A 33 2.18 -30.03 20.78
C GLY A 33 2.02 -28.53 21.02
N LEU A 34 3.07 -27.87 21.54
CA LEU A 34 3.09 -26.43 21.85
C LEU A 34 3.68 -25.58 20.71
N LEU A 35 4.26 -26.21 19.70
CA LEU A 35 4.86 -25.56 18.56
C LEU A 35 4.64 -26.42 17.32
N ARG A 36 4.25 -25.82 16.21
CA ARG A 36 4.12 -26.50 14.91
C ARG A 36 4.89 -25.78 13.83
N LYS A 37 5.43 -26.52 12.90
CA LYS A 37 6.11 -25.98 11.72
C LYS A 37 5.07 -25.62 10.66
N ILE A 38 5.10 -24.37 10.15
CA ILE A 38 4.20 -23.89 9.10
C ILE A 38 4.90 -23.62 7.77
N ALA A 39 6.22 -23.33 7.81
CA ALA A 39 7.04 -23.19 6.61
C ALA A 39 8.52 -23.53 6.93
N PRO A 40 9.43 -23.60 5.93
CA PRO A 40 10.85 -23.77 6.17
C PRO A 40 11.39 -22.68 7.09
N LYS A 41 11.94 -23.06 8.26
CA LYS A 41 12.43 -22.18 9.34
C LYS A 41 11.36 -21.35 10.04
N VAL A 42 10.07 -21.53 9.76
CA VAL A 42 8.97 -20.78 10.39
C VAL A 42 8.10 -21.74 11.17
N TYR A 43 7.92 -21.45 12.43
CA TYR A 43 7.12 -22.22 13.37
C TYR A 43 6.14 -21.27 14.06
N THR A 44 5.07 -21.81 14.63
CA THR A 44 4.06 -21.03 15.36
C THR A 44 3.61 -21.75 16.63
N THR A 45 3.26 -20.97 17.64
CA THR A 45 2.58 -21.42 18.84
C THR A 45 1.06 -21.42 18.69
N ASN A 46 0.54 -20.80 17.64
CA ASN A 46 -0.89 -20.77 17.31
C ASN A 46 -1.26 -22.11 16.66
N MET A 47 -2.13 -22.87 17.34
CA MET A 47 -2.61 -24.18 16.90
C MET A 47 -3.99 -24.13 16.25
N GLU A 48 -4.67 -22.99 16.33
CA GLU A 48 -6.07 -22.84 15.91
C GLU A 48 -6.17 -22.39 14.45
N ASP A 49 -5.50 -21.29 14.10
CA ASP A 49 -5.60 -20.69 12.77
C ASP A 49 -4.86 -21.50 11.70
N THR A 50 -5.23 -21.30 10.44
CA THR A 50 -4.56 -21.96 9.31
C THR A 50 -3.13 -21.38 9.10
N PRO A 51 -2.19 -22.17 8.56
CA PRO A 51 -0.85 -21.67 8.23
C PRO A 51 -0.88 -20.42 7.32
N GLU A 52 -1.84 -20.36 6.40
CA GLU A 52 -2.04 -19.26 5.45
C GLU A 52 -2.40 -17.96 6.18
N GLU A 53 -3.32 -18.03 7.14
CA GLU A 53 -3.75 -16.88 7.95
C GLU A 53 -2.61 -16.38 8.83
N ILE A 54 -1.93 -17.29 9.54
CA ILE A 54 -0.81 -16.95 10.42
C ILE A 54 0.32 -16.27 9.62
N ILE A 55 0.68 -16.83 8.45
CA ILE A 55 1.71 -16.24 7.61
C ILE A 55 1.27 -14.88 7.08
N ARG A 56 0.02 -14.72 6.67
CA ARG A 56 -0.50 -13.45 6.16
C ARG A 56 -0.45 -12.34 7.22
N HIS A 57 -0.84 -12.63 8.45
CA HIS A 57 -0.82 -11.68 9.55
C HIS A 57 0.61 -11.28 9.96
N ASN A 58 1.55 -12.23 9.87
CA ASN A 58 2.93 -12.03 10.34
C ASN A 58 3.95 -11.87 9.21
N ILE A 59 3.50 -11.59 7.99
CA ILE A 59 4.35 -11.70 6.79
C ILE A 59 5.60 -10.83 6.87
N PHE A 60 5.49 -9.57 7.28
CA PHE A 60 6.64 -8.68 7.31
C PHE A 60 7.63 -9.04 8.41
N PHE A 61 7.15 -9.52 9.57
CA PHE A 61 8.02 -10.07 10.61
C PHE A 61 8.81 -11.26 10.06
N ILE A 62 8.14 -12.22 9.43
CA ILE A 62 8.74 -13.42 8.84
C ILE A 62 9.76 -13.04 7.78
N LEU A 63 9.42 -12.12 6.88
CA LEU A 63 10.31 -11.68 5.81
C LEU A 63 11.55 -10.96 6.35
N GLY A 64 11.41 -10.12 7.38
CA GLY A 64 12.54 -9.44 8.03
C GLY A 64 13.53 -10.42 8.67
N GLN A 65 13.01 -11.50 9.24
CA GLN A 65 13.84 -12.55 9.83
C GLN A 65 14.49 -13.45 8.75
N LEU A 66 13.79 -13.75 7.65
CA LEU A 66 14.31 -14.59 6.58
C LEU A 66 15.27 -13.85 5.63
N TYR A 67 15.00 -12.58 5.39
CA TYR A 67 15.69 -11.73 4.40
C TYR A 67 16.07 -10.37 5.00
N PRO A 68 16.96 -10.35 6.01
CA PRO A 68 17.36 -9.10 6.64
C PRO A 68 17.96 -8.15 5.62
N GLN A 69 17.64 -6.86 5.77
CA GLN A 69 18.00 -5.76 4.87
C GLN A 69 17.33 -5.81 3.47
N ALA A 70 16.34 -6.70 3.26
CA ALA A 70 15.51 -6.62 2.05
C ALA A 70 14.68 -5.34 2.07
N VAL A 71 14.42 -4.81 0.88
CA VAL A 71 13.60 -3.60 0.69
C VAL A 71 12.25 -4.03 0.12
N ILE A 72 11.17 -3.73 0.82
CA ILE A 72 9.82 -3.83 0.27
C ILE A 72 9.74 -2.85 -0.88
N SER A 73 9.47 -3.33 -2.10
CA SER A 73 9.65 -2.57 -3.32
C SER A 73 8.45 -2.65 -4.26
N HIS A 74 8.48 -1.89 -5.34
CA HIS A 74 7.44 -1.89 -6.38
C HIS A 74 6.04 -1.67 -5.78
N ARG A 75 5.02 -2.40 -6.26
CA ARG A 75 3.65 -2.27 -5.74
C ARG A 75 3.54 -2.59 -4.25
N SER A 76 4.34 -3.53 -3.76
CA SER A 76 4.29 -3.92 -2.34
C SER A 76 4.70 -2.79 -1.40
N ALA A 77 5.52 -1.83 -1.84
CA ALA A 77 5.87 -0.64 -1.07
C ALA A 77 4.73 0.39 -0.99
N PHE A 78 3.77 0.35 -1.92
CA PHE A 78 2.56 1.18 -1.86
C PHE A 78 1.44 0.51 -1.06
N GLU A 79 1.22 -0.80 -1.30
CA GLU A 79 0.08 -1.53 -0.77
C GLU A 79 0.30 -2.03 0.67
N LEU A 80 1.55 -2.29 1.07
CA LEU A 80 1.98 -2.86 2.36
C LEU A 80 1.17 -4.10 2.76
N LYS A 81 0.83 -4.91 1.77
CA LYS A 81 0.11 -6.18 1.92
C LYS A 81 0.36 -7.07 0.70
N PRO A 82 0.14 -8.39 0.82
CA PRO A 82 0.11 -9.26 -0.34
C PRO A 82 -0.99 -8.87 -1.31
N THR A 83 -0.77 -9.11 -2.60
CA THR A 83 -1.82 -8.96 -3.61
C THR A 83 -2.97 -9.94 -3.37
N SER A 84 -4.08 -9.81 -4.12
CA SER A 84 -5.18 -10.78 -4.08
C SER A 84 -4.73 -12.20 -4.40
N GLU A 85 -3.68 -12.36 -5.20
CA GLU A 85 -3.09 -13.64 -5.58
C GLU A 85 -1.99 -14.11 -4.61
N GLY A 86 -1.71 -13.32 -3.56
CA GLY A 86 -0.73 -13.63 -2.53
C GLY A 86 0.71 -13.21 -2.87
N ASP A 87 0.93 -12.41 -3.91
CA ASP A 87 2.29 -11.99 -4.30
C ASP A 87 2.81 -10.83 -3.44
N ILE A 88 4.08 -10.90 -3.04
CA ILE A 88 4.85 -9.82 -2.40
C ILE A 88 6.17 -9.65 -3.13
N TYR A 89 6.58 -8.41 -3.34
CA TYR A 89 7.78 -8.03 -4.08
C TYR A 89 8.80 -7.34 -3.17
N LEU A 90 10.02 -7.88 -3.14
CA LEU A 90 11.15 -7.36 -2.37
C LEU A 90 12.37 -7.21 -3.28
N THR A 91 13.12 -6.14 -3.10
CA THR A 91 14.46 -6.02 -3.65
C THR A 91 15.47 -6.60 -2.65
N TYR A 92 16.33 -7.49 -3.14
CA TYR A 92 17.32 -8.17 -2.32
C TYR A 92 18.64 -8.36 -3.12
N ASN A 93 19.62 -9.08 -2.56
CA ASN A 93 20.93 -9.31 -3.16
C ASN A 93 20.98 -10.46 -4.17
N TYR A 94 19.85 -11.10 -4.46
CA TYR A 94 19.69 -12.13 -5.49
C TYR A 94 18.22 -12.25 -5.92
N THR A 95 18.01 -12.81 -7.11
CA THR A 95 16.65 -13.10 -7.61
C THR A 95 16.22 -14.52 -7.24
N LYS A 96 15.07 -14.65 -6.57
CA LYS A 96 14.48 -15.94 -6.20
C LYS A 96 12.98 -15.81 -5.92
N ASN A 97 12.20 -16.78 -6.35
CA ASN A 97 10.81 -16.95 -5.91
C ASN A 97 10.76 -17.95 -4.76
N VAL A 98 10.04 -17.59 -3.70
CA VAL A 98 9.85 -18.41 -2.50
C VAL A 98 8.36 -18.52 -2.23
N THR A 99 7.89 -19.74 -2.04
CA THR A 99 6.49 -20.02 -1.71
C THR A 99 6.37 -20.31 -0.22
N LEU A 100 5.52 -19.54 0.44
CA LEU A 100 5.02 -19.77 1.79
C LEU A 100 3.53 -20.14 1.69
N PRO A 101 2.91 -20.74 2.69
CA PRO A 101 1.47 -20.96 2.70
C PRO A 101 0.68 -19.68 2.39
N GLY A 102 -0.08 -19.69 1.29
CA GLY A 102 -0.90 -18.57 0.84
C GLY A 102 -0.13 -17.36 0.28
N ILE A 103 1.22 -17.37 0.23
CA ILE A 103 2.02 -16.21 -0.23
C ILE A 103 3.17 -16.65 -1.13
N LYS A 104 3.38 -15.87 -2.20
CA LYS A 104 4.54 -15.97 -3.10
C LYS A 104 5.43 -14.75 -2.92
N VAL A 105 6.63 -14.94 -2.44
CA VAL A 105 7.62 -13.89 -2.24
C VAL A 105 8.54 -13.84 -3.44
N HIS A 106 8.55 -12.69 -4.11
CA HIS A 106 9.43 -12.43 -5.26
C HIS A 106 10.62 -11.58 -4.80
N LEU A 107 11.75 -12.24 -4.59
CA LEU A 107 13.02 -11.55 -4.37
C LEU A 107 13.59 -11.17 -5.73
N MET A 108 13.87 -9.91 -5.91
CA MET A 108 14.48 -9.35 -7.14
C MET A 108 15.85 -8.78 -6.79
N GLU A 109 16.84 -9.14 -7.57
CA GLU A 109 18.17 -8.58 -7.41
C GLU A 109 18.16 -7.07 -7.70
N GLY A 110 18.78 -6.30 -6.81
CA GLY A 110 18.87 -4.86 -6.94
C GLY A 110 19.55 -4.20 -5.75
N PRO A 111 19.68 -2.87 -5.80
CA PRO A 111 20.35 -2.11 -4.76
C PRO A 111 19.69 -2.34 -3.40
N LYS A 112 20.53 -2.53 -2.38
CA LYS A 112 20.10 -2.54 -0.98
C LYS A 112 19.41 -1.22 -0.62
N GLY A 113 18.86 -1.14 0.60
CA GLY A 113 18.29 0.10 1.11
C GLY A 113 19.26 1.28 0.95
N THR A 114 18.77 2.35 0.37
CA THR A 114 19.48 3.63 0.28
C THR A 114 19.24 4.43 1.54
N GLU A 115 19.99 5.52 1.77
CA GLU A 115 19.78 6.40 2.92
C GLU A 115 18.36 7.01 2.96
N SER A 116 17.71 7.10 1.80
CA SER A 116 16.34 7.60 1.68
C SER A 116 15.27 6.55 1.99
N ASP A 117 15.61 5.26 1.99
CA ASP A 117 14.65 4.19 2.29
C ASP A 117 14.36 4.13 3.79
N MET A 118 13.11 3.85 4.15
CA MET A 118 12.68 3.88 5.54
C MET A 118 12.90 2.53 6.22
N PRO A 119 13.53 2.49 7.41
CA PRO A 119 13.52 1.29 8.24
C PRO A 119 12.11 0.83 8.54
N PHE A 120 11.92 -0.49 8.54
CA PHE A 120 10.63 -1.13 8.81
C PHE A 120 10.81 -2.29 9.81
N ILE A 121 9.79 -3.13 9.96
CA ILE A 121 9.78 -4.24 10.92
C ILE A 121 10.97 -5.18 10.68
N GLU A 122 11.65 -5.59 11.78
CA GLU A 122 12.64 -6.68 11.79
C GLU A 122 13.73 -6.58 10.71
N ASN A 123 14.38 -5.45 10.61
CA ASN A 123 15.46 -5.22 9.64
C ASN A 123 15.03 -5.20 8.16
N LEU A 124 13.74 -5.08 7.86
CA LEU A 124 13.27 -4.70 6.54
C LEU A 124 13.39 -3.19 6.33
N TYR A 125 13.39 -2.81 5.08
CA TYR A 125 13.25 -1.43 4.63
C TYR A 125 12.03 -1.32 3.72
N ILE A 126 11.48 -0.11 3.61
CA ILE A 126 10.48 0.23 2.60
C ILE A 126 11.12 1.21 1.63
N SER A 127 10.99 0.99 0.32
CA SER A 127 11.42 1.96 -0.68
C SER A 127 10.87 3.35 -0.38
N SER A 128 11.70 4.37 -0.47
CA SER A 128 11.27 5.76 -0.37
C SER A 128 10.15 6.07 -1.36
N ALA A 129 9.42 7.15 -1.13
CA ALA A 129 8.32 7.55 -2.00
C ALA A 129 8.77 7.73 -3.46
N GLU A 130 9.93 8.32 -3.65
CA GLU A 130 10.55 8.55 -4.94
C GLU A 130 10.98 7.24 -5.59
N ARG A 131 11.69 6.37 -4.84
CA ARG A 131 12.15 5.08 -5.31
C ARG A 131 10.98 4.17 -5.73
N ARG A 132 9.98 3.98 -4.86
CA ARG A 132 8.84 3.13 -5.20
C ARG A 132 8.05 3.65 -6.39
N THR A 133 8.02 4.97 -6.61
CA THR A 133 7.38 5.55 -7.80
C THR A 133 8.15 5.19 -9.06
N LEU A 134 9.48 5.33 -9.07
CA LEU A 134 10.32 4.91 -10.19
C LEU A 134 10.19 3.40 -10.45
N GLU A 135 10.26 2.56 -9.41
CA GLU A 135 10.10 1.11 -9.50
C GLU A 135 8.77 0.71 -10.17
N ASN A 136 7.68 1.44 -9.91
CA ASN A 136 6.37 1.19 -10.49
C ASN A 136 6.18 1.73 -11.90
N LEU A 137 7.08 2.56 -12.40
CA LEU A 137 7.12 3.01 -13.79
C LEU A 137 7.91 2.06 -14.71
N GLN A 138 8.56 1.06 -14.14
CA GLN A 138 9.23 0.02 -14.93
C GLN A 138 8.24 -0.74 -15.83
N LYS A 139 8.73 -1.16 -17.00
CA LYS A 139 7.95 -2.04 -17.89
C LYS A 139 7.81 -3.43 -17.24
N GLY A 140 6.66 -3.68 -16.63
CA GLY A 140 6.34 -4.97 -16.05
C GLY A 140 6.03 -6.02 -17.14
N ARG A 141 6.69 -7.20 -17.08
CA ARG A 141 6.23 -8.37 -17.83
C ARG A 141 5.37 -9.23 -16.90
N THR A 142 4.10 -9.34 -17.20
CA THR A 142 3.19 -10.27 -16.50
C THR A 142 3.36 -11.65 -17.13
N ARG A 143 4.02 -12.57 -16.44
CA ARG A 143 4.04 -13.99 -16.79
C ARG A 143 3.29 -14.76 -15.71
N GLY A 144 1.97 -14.80 -15.80
CA GLY A 144 1.12 -15.53 -14.84
C GLY A 144 1.28 -15.01 -13.41
N GLY A 145 0.25 -14.40 -12.82
CA GLY A 145 0.29 -13.78 -11.50
C GLY A 145 0.09 -12.27 -11.55
N SER A 146 0.12 -11.64 -10.38
CA SER A 146 -0.02 -10.19 -10.27
C SER A 146 1.21 -9.47 -10.84
N SER A 147 0.99 -8.32 -11.48
CA SER A 147 2.10 -7.46 -11.91
C SER A 147 2.90 -6.95 -10.69
N LYS A 148 4.23 -6.90 -10.79
CA LYS A 148 5.07 -6.27 -9.79
C LYS A 148 4.85 -4.76 -9.68
N CYS A 149 4.35 -4.14 -10.74
CA CYS A 149 4.07 -2.71 -10.81
C CYS A 149 2.57 -2.45 -10.72
N LEU A 150 2.21 -1.36 -10.08
CA LEU A 150 0.85 -0.82 -10.10
C LEU A 150 0.48 -0.34 -11.52
N PRO A 151 -0.82 -0.25 -11.85
CA PRO A 151 -1.26 0.44 -13.05
C PRO A 151 -0.74 1.88 -13.08
N ARG A 152 -0.41 2.37 -14.28
CA ARG A 152 0.08 3.74 -14.45
C ARG A 152 -0.89 4.79 -13.89
N THR A 153 -2.19 4.57 -14.03
CA THR A 153 -3.24 5.42 -13.46
C THR A 153 -3.08 5.60 -11.94
N SER A 154 -2.73 4.54 -11.22
CA SER A 154 -2.50 4.61 -9.76
C SER A 154 -1.29 5.49 -9.40
N ILE A 155 -0.26 5.50 -10.23
CA ILE A 155 0.90 6.38 -10.05
C ILE A 155 0.53 7.83 -10.36
N GLU A 156 -0.22 8.07 -11.43
CA GLU A 156 -0.73 9.40 -11.78
C GLU A 156 -1.64 9.94 -10.67
N ASP A 157 -2.53 9.14 -10.10
CA ASP A 157 -3.41 9.51 -8.98
C ASP A 157 -2.59 9.82 -7.70
N TYR A 158 -1.51 9.05 -7.46
CA TYR A 158 -0.61 9.32 -6.34
C TYR A 158 0.10 10.68 -6.49
N LEU A 159 0.60 10.99 -7.68
CA LEU A 159 1.27 12.26 -7.98
C LEU A 159 0.29 13.44 -7.93
N GLU A 160 -0.92 13.26 -8.46
CA GLU A 160 -1.99 14.27 -8.38
C GLU A 160 -2.34 14.56 -6.92
N ARG A 161 -2.52 13.53 -6.08
CA ARG A 161 -2.74 13.70 -4.64
C ARG A 161 -1.55 14.38 -3.95
N THR A 162 -0.33 14.06 -4.35
CA THR A 162 0.87 14.74 -3.82
C THR A 162 0.86 16.22 -4.17
N LEU A 163 0.42 16.58 -5.38
CA LEU A 163 0.24 17.96 -5.80
C LEU A 163 -0.87 18.67 -4.99
N GLN A 164 -1.99 18.00 -4.74
CA GLN A 164 -3.09 18.55 -3.93
C GLN A 164 -2.64 18.87 -2.50
N VAL A 165 -1.89 17.96 -1.87
CA VAL A 165 -1.52 18.07 -0.46
C VAL A 165 -0.31 19.00 -0.27
N ASN A 166 0.71 18.87 -1.11
CA ASN A 166 2.01 19.54 -0.93
C ASN A 166 2.22 20.71 -1.87
N GLY A 167 1.28 20.96 -2.79
CA GLY A 167 1.40 22.01 -3.81
C GLY A 167 2.50 21.75 -4.85
N GLU A 168 2.65 22.68 -5.77
CA GLU A 168 3.66 22.59 -6.86
C GLU A 168 5.09 22.49 -6.34
N LYS A 169 5.41 23.23 -5.26
CA LYS A 169 6.74 23.16 -4.63
C LYS A 169 7.05 21.78 -4.10
N GLY A 170 6.06 21.12 -3.46
CA GLY A 170 6.22 19.76 -2.93
C GLY A 170 6.41 18.74 -4.06
N LEU A 171 5.63 18.84 -5.13
CA LEU A 171 5.78 17.94 -6.29
C LEU A 171 7.11 18.17 -7.04
N ASN A 172 7.58 19.41 -7.15
CA ASN A 172 8.90 19.71 -7.72
C ASN A 172 10.04 19.15 -6.85
N SER A 173 9.93 19.29 -5.50
CA SER A 173 10.92 18.70 -4.59
C SER A 173 10.94 17.17 -4.69
N PHE A 174 9.78 16.53 -4.81
CA PHE A 174 9.67 15.09 -5.06
C PHE A 174 10.38 14.69 -6.36
N ARG A 175 10.15 15.44 -7.46
CA ARG A 175 10.83 15.22 -8.75
C ARG A 175 12.34 15.33 -8.64
N ASP A 176 12.84 16.35 -7.94
CA ASP A 176 14.28 16.57 -7.79
C ASP A 176 14.95 15.45 -6.99
N LYS A 177 14.34 15.00 -5.89
CA LYS A 177 14.78 13.81 -5.13
C LYS A 177 14.77 12.53 -5.99
N ALA A 178 13.71 12.33 -6.79
CA ALA A 178 13.64 11.20 -7.70
C ALA A 178 14.78 11.23 -8.74
N ARG A 179 15.16 12.43 -9.22
CA ARG A 179 16.30 12.60 -10.12
C ARG A 179 17.61 12.20 -9.47
N GLU A 180 17.84 12.63 -8.23
CA GLU A 180 19.08 12.34 -7.49
C GLU A 180 19.30 10.83 -7.32
N ILE A 181 18.23 10.06 -7.02
CA ILE A 181 18.34 8.62 -6.79
C ILE A 181 18.30 7.80 -8.08
N ALA A 182 17.73 8.32 -9.16
CA ALA A 182 17.53 7.56 -10.41
C ALA A 182 18.85 7.00 -10.96
N GLY A 183 19.91 7.79 -11.01
CA GLY A 183 21.21 7.36 -11.51
C GLY A 183 21.83 6.25 -10.67
N SER A 184 21.73 6.33 -9.33
CA SER A 184 22.25 5.29 -8.43
C SER A 184 21.48 3.98 -8.50
N LEU A 185 20.21 4.03 -8.94
CA LEU A 185 19.34 2.87 -9.09
C LEU A 185 19.31 2.32 -10.52
N GLY A 186 19.94 3.01 -11.52
CA GLY A 186 19.86 2.65 -12.94
C GLY A 186 18.44 2.81 -13.50
N MET A 187 17.69 3.83 -13.04
CA MET A 187 16.29 4.09 -13.37
C MET A 187 16.09 5.43 -14.09
N GLU A 188 17.03 5.85 -14.92
CA GLU A 188 16.98 7.11 -15.64
C GLU A 188 15.80 7.17 -16.62
N ALA A 189 15.47 6.05 -17.27
CA ALA A 189 14.34 5.96 -18.19
C ALA A 189 12.98 6.10 -17.47
N GLU A 190 12.87 5.53 -16.28
CA GLU A 190 11.71 5.66 -15.40
C GLU A 190 11.59 7.11 -14.88
N PHE A 191 12.73 7.74 -14.57
CA PHE A 191 12.74 9.16 -14.20
C PHE A 191 12.26 10.07 -15.34
N GLU A 192 12.68 9.85 -16.58
CA GLU A 192 12.17 10.62 -17.71
C GLU A 192 10.65 10.46 -17.89
N THR A 193 10.14 9.26 -17.65
CA THR A 193 8.71 9.01 -17.65
C THR A 193 8.02 9.77 -16.52
N LEU A 194 8.54 9.74 -15.30
CA LEU A 194 8.07 10.49 -14.14
C LEU A 194 8.05 12.00 -14.41
N ASN A 195 9.16 12.52 -14.92
CA ASN A 195 9.32 13.93 -15.24
C ASN A 195 8.27 14.39 -16.28
N THR A 196 7.98 13.55 -17.25
CA THR A 196 6.96 13.83 -18.27
C THR A 196 5.54 13.88 -17.65
N ILE A 197 5.22 12.96 -16.74
CA ILE A 197 3.93 12.94 -16.02
C ILE A 197 3.79 14.20 -15.14
N ILE A 198 4.83 14.52 -14.35
CA ILE A 198 4.81 15.70 -13.47
C ILE A 198 4.67 16.99 -14.28
N SER A 199 5.41 17.10 -15.38
CA SER A 199 5.32 18.27 -16.28
C SER A 199 3.91 18.42 -16.86
N ALA A 200 3.24 17.31 -17.20
CA ALA A 200 1.87 17.33 -17.68
C ALA A 200 0.86 17.73 -16.59
N LEU A 201 1.07 17.27 -15.35
CA LEU A 201 0.24 17.67 -14.20
C LEU A 201 0.36 19.15 -13.84
N LEU A 202 1.54 19.73 -14.01
CA LEU A 202 1.81 21.16 -13.75
C LEU A 202 1.45 22.05 -14.94
N SER A 203 1.12 21.47 -16.10
CA SER A 203 0.74 22.21 -17.30
C SER A 203 -0.76 22.49 -17.31
N THR A 204 -1.15 23.68 -17.70
CA THR A 204 -2.54 24.05 -17.94
C THR A 204 -3.02 23.67 -19.35
N LYS A 205 -2.19 22.98 -20.14
CA LYS A 205 -2.52 22.55 -21.50
C LYS A 205 -2.96 21.09 -21.52
N PRO A 206 -3.94 20.72 -22.37
CA PRO A 206 -4.33 19.34 -22.56
C PRO A 206 -3.12 18.45 -22.90
N SER A 207 -2.95 17.36 -22.19
CA SER A 207 -1.84 16.43 -22.38
C SER A 207 -2.35 15.04 -22.74
N LYS A 208 -1.73 14.43 -23.77
CA LYS A 208 -1.96 13.02 -24.14
C LYS A 208 -1.15 12.05 -23.27
N VAL A 209 -0.35 12.56 -22.35
CA VAL A 209 0.54 11.77 -21.48
C VAL A 209 -0.22 11.16 -20.31
N LEU A 210 -1.20 11.91 -19.78
CA LEU A 210 -1.99 11.50 -18.63
C LEU A 210 -3.12 10.54 -19.06
N THR A 211 -3.37 9.55 -18.22
CA THR A 211 -4.40 8.51 -18.45
C THR A 211 -5.40 8.42 -17.30
N SER A 212 -5.03 8.85 -16.10
CA SER A 212 -5.93 8.91 -14.96
C SER A 212 -6.97 10.03 -15.11
N PRO A 213 -8.28 9.78 -14.84
CA PRO A 213 -9.30 10.83 -14.86
C PRO A 213 -9.00 12.00 -13.93
N ALA A 214 -8.45 11.73 -12.72
CA ALA A 214 -8.09 12.75 -11.76
C ALA A 214 -6.95 13.64 -12.27
N ALA A 215 -5.91 13.04 -12.85
CA ALA A 215 -4.77 13.75 -13.41
C ALA A 215 -5.16 14.60 -14.64
N LEU A 216 -6.06 14.06 -15.49
CA LEU A 216 -6.59 14.77 -16.66
C LEU A 216 -7.41 16.00 -16.24
N ALA A 217 -8.33 15.84 -15.29
CA ALA A 217 -9.15 16.94 -14.78
C ALA A 217 -8.26 18.04 -14.15
N ARG A 218 -7.24 17.65 -13.40
CA ARG A 218 -6.24 18.59 -12.84
C ARG A 218 -5.54 19.39 -13.93
N ALA A 219 -5.04 18.73 -14.96
CA ALA A 219 -4.36 19.40 -16.08
C ALA A 219 -5.27 20.34 -16.87
N GLN A 220 -6.58 20.13 -16.82
CA GLN A 220 -7.60 21.01 -17.42
C GLN A 220 -8.08 22.12 -16.49
N GLY A 221 -7.58 22.15 -15.24
CA GLY A 221 -7.99 23.11 -14.21
C GLY A 221 -9.35 22.80 -13.60
N GLU A 222 -9.88 21.61 -13.83
CA GLU A 222 -11.16 21.16 -13.29
C GLU A 222 -10.94 20.42 -11.96
N PRO A 223 -11.68 20.77 -10.87
CA PRO A 223 -11.60 20.03 -9.63
C PRO A 223 -12.17 18.62 -9.82
N TYR A 224 -11.41 17.60 -9.45
CA TYR A 224 -11.83 16.20 -9.51
C TYR A 224 -11.58 15.50 -8.19
N ASP A 225 -12.65 15.02 -7.57
CA ASP A 225 -12.59 14.18 -6.38
C ASP A 225 -13.25 12.82 -6.67
N ALA A 226 -12.43 11.84 -6.99
CA ALA A 226 -12.88 10.49 -7.35
C ALA A 226 -13.71 9.83 -6.24
N ASN A 227 -13.40 10.10 -4.96
CA ASN A 227 -14.13 9.53 -3.84
C ASN A 227 -15.52 10.16 -3.72
N ARG A 228 -15.62 11.47 -3.88
CA ARG A 228 -16.92 12.17 -3.88
C ARG A 228 -17.78 11.72 -5.04
N ILE A 229 -17.23 11.62 -6.24
CA ILE A 229 -17.99 11.14 -7.42
C ILE A 229 -18.51 9.72 -7.18
N LYS A 230 -17.69 8.84 -6.61
CA LYS A 230 -18.12 7.48 -6.25
C LYS A 230 -19.24 7.50 -5.19
N LEU A 231 -19.12 8.35 -4.16
CA LEU A 231 -20.14 8.49 -3.11
C LEU A 231 -21.44 9.05 -3.69
N PHE A 232 -21.36 10.05 -4.58
CA PHE A 232 -22.55 10.57 -5.27
C PHE A 232 -23.17 9.53 -6.20
N GLY A 233 -22.37 8.69 -6.88
CA GLY A 233 -22.88 7.58 -7.66
C GLY A 233 -23.67 6.58 -6.78
N ILE A 234 -23.09 6.16 -5.66
CA ILE A 234 -23.78 5.25 -4.70
C ILE A 234 -25.07 5.89 -4.18
N LEU A 235 -25.03 7.17 -3.82
CA LEU A 235 -26.20 7.91 -3.36
C LEU A 235 -27.27 8.01 -4.46
N PHE A 236 -26.86 8.34 -5.69
CA PHE A 236 -27.76 8.39 -6.82
C PHE A 236 -28.46 7.04 -7.08
N ASP A 237 -27.67 5.94 -7.10
CA ASP A 237 -28.20 4.60 -7.31
C ASP A 237 -29.18 4.18 -6.20
N ALA A 238 -28.90 4.59 -4.95
CA ALA A 238 -29.77 4.33 -3.81
C ALA A 238 -31.08 5.12 -3.87
N LEU A 239 -31.04 6.37 -4.33
CA LEU A 239 -32.20 7.26 -4.31
C LEU A 239 -33.02 7.24 -5.61
N HIS A 240 -32.40 6.89 -6.74
CA HIS A 240 -33.01 7.00 -8.06
C HIS A 240 -34.30 6.17 -8.22
N ASN A 241 -34.38 5.04 -7.55
CA ASN A 241 -35.52 4.12 -7.63
C ASN A 241 -36.42 4.14 -6.37
N GLU A 242 -36.08 5.00 -5.39
CA GLU A 242 -36.92 5.11 -4.20
C GLU A 242 -38.14 6.01 -4.48
N PRO A 243 -39.35 5.53 -4.16
CA PRO A 243 -40.55 6.37 -4.27
C PRO A 243 -40.52 7.41 -3.13
N PHE A 244 -40.28 8.65 -3.49
CA PHE A 244 -40.43 9.75 -2.54
C PHE A 244 -41.92 9.95 -2.23
N PRO A 245 -42.34 9.88 -0.97
CA PRO A 245 -43.72 10.18 -0.62
C PRO A 245 -43.99 11.66 -0.94
N LEU A 246 -45.03 11.91 -1.73
CA LEU A 246 -45.60 13.24 -1.89
C LEU A 246 -46.21 13.63 -0.55
N ILE A 247 -45.51 14.46 0.23
CA ILE A 247 -46.05 15.04 1.45
C ILE A 247 -46.69 16.37 1.01
N ASP A 248 -48.02 16.44 1.09
CA ASP A 248 -48.72 17.70 0.91
C ASP A 248 -48.27 18.66 2.01
N GLU A 249 -47.58 19.72 1.62
CA GLU A 249 -47.24 20.77 2.58
C GLU A 249 -48.54 21.45 3.08
N PRO A 250 -48.81 21.38 4.38
CA PRO A 250 -49.92 22.20 4.92
C PRO A 250 -49.61 23.67 4.59
N ASN A 251 -50.63 24.47 4.29
CA ASN A 251 -50.52 25.92 4.02
C ASN A 251 -49.66 26.58 5.09
N VAL A 252 -48.35 26.69 4.82
CA VAL A 252 -47.39 27.29 5.76
C VAL A 252 -47.48 28.79 5.59
N GLU A 253 -47.78 29.51 6.67
CA GLU A 253 -47.74 30.98 6.66
C GLU A 253 -46.39 31.44 6.08
N THR A 254 -46.41 32.47 5.26
CA THR A 254 -45.23 33.00 4.54
C THR A 254 -44.05 33.33 5.46
N SER A 255 -44.33 33.66 6.73
CA SER A 255 -43.34 33.92 7.79
C SER A 255 -42.59 32.64 8.21
N ALA A 256 -43.30 31.52 8.39
CA ALA A 256 -42.73 30.24 8.75
C ALA A 256 -41.84 29.68 7.63
N PHE A 257 -42.26 29.83 6.39
CA PHE A 257 -41.46 29.44 5.21
C PHE A 257 -40.17 30.27 5.09
N ARG A 258 -40.23 31.58 5.32
CA ARG A 258 -39.02 32.43 5.34
C ARG A 258 -38.06 32.04 6.45
N ASN A 259 -38.54 31.72 7.63
CA ASN A 259 -37.71 31.28 8.74
C ASN A 259 -37.07 29.91 8.41
N PHE A 260 -37.83 28.98 7.85
CA PHE A 260 -37.30 27.68 7.41
C PHE A 260 -36.20 27.86 6.37
N ALA A 261 -36.44 28.62 5.31
CA ALA A 261 -35.47 28.90 4.25
C ALA A 261 -34.19 29.57 4.81
N PHE A 262 -34.36 30.46 5.80
CA PHE A 262 -33.23 31.10 6.49
C PHE A 262 -32.39 30.07 7.28
N PHE A 263 -33.03 29.19 8.05
CA PHE A 263 -32.32 28.17 8.82
C PHE A 263 -31.65 27.14 7.93
N GLU A 264 -32.31 26.68 6.86
CA GLU A 264 -31.73 25.77 5.87
C GLU A 264 -30.47 26.38 5.23
N SER A 265 -30.53 27.62 4.78
CA SER A 265 -29.39 28.30 4.18
C SER A 265 -28.28 28.59 5.18
N TYR A 266 -28.59 28.85 6.44
CA TYR A 266 -27.62 29.11 7.50
C TYR A 266 -26.87 27.81 7.88
N PHE A 267 -27.58 26.71 8.12
CA PHE A 267 -26.95 25.43 8.52
C PHE A 267 -26.34 24.66 7.40
N SER A 268 -26.70 24.87 6.12
CA SER A 268 -26.05 24.22 4.98
C SER A 268 -24.68 24.80 4.62
N ASN A 269 -24.31 25.95 5.22
CA ASN A 269 -23.01 26.61 5.00
C ASN A 269 -22.03 26.41 6.16
N TYR A 270 -22.36 25.60 7.15
CA TYR A 270 -21.48 25.14 8.23
C TYR A 270 -21.35 23.61 8.14
#